data_006b9fc7712cbe310f4a44730c949c42
#
_entry.id   006b9fc7712cbe310f4a44730c949c42
#
_cell.length_a   1.000
_cell.length_b   1.000
_cell.length_c   1.000
_cell.angle_alpha   90.00
_cell.angle_beta   90.00
_cell.angle_gamma   90.00
#
_symmetry.space_group_name_H-M   'P 1'
#
loop_
_entity.id
_entity.type
_entity.pdbx_description
1 polymer ?
#
loop_
_entity_poly.entity_id
_entity_poly.type
_entity_poly.pdbx_seq_one_letter_code
_entity_poly.pdbx_strand_id
1 'polypeptide(L)'
;MAVHGYELISEWKNSTCGKTAKARKDGKVYFLKKYQTPVMPLNNGTLDVKTFEHNRKMFEEFVNTRKRINAEIRTIAGPGGNIVIPCDEFIDENHYTEASELIEGAVGDAELETVLSSLSIDVKKLLMQTAAGALFSVHNKHIVHSDLKLKNVLLVRNSTGNYVAKLIDFDSSYFVDKKPDEVVGTIDYYSPELGAYADAEDDREALGKKLTEKSDIFSLGLIFHFYLSGTLPEPVSLTEKLRKRQEKGKIIYCWVALNSGCALKISPVIHSPKYISLIEDMLSLDPNDRPSASEVLRRLREADSVIEEPWPEHGIVIDKEKLKALGVVSFRKICESKQKKYKVFFKDKSSAILNKDDVISRHYCSMIAPIGFCEPRSEDHIVFDLEKIKSRGFVSGERIILAGVKGYSFYRADSTPTFFKKDTLLAMKYAKTKEEPTVFEVSIVEPWPEHGIKFDLDSIREKGYVKVEKATMGETKGYSFIKADGTSRFLRVEIVLLQKLAHAVK
;
A
#
# COMPACT_ATOMS: atom_id res chain seq x y z
N MET A 1 -46.84 -2.80 -1.15
CA MET A 1 -47.07 -4.25 -1.16
C MET A 1 -46.26 -4.87 -0.05
N ALA A 2 -46.86 -5.71 0.77
CA ALA A 2 -46.16 -6.37 1.87
C ALA A 2 -45.94 -7.86 1.57
N VAL A 3 -44.74 -8.34 1.84
CA VAL A 3 -44.35 -9.73 1.67
C VAL A 3 -43.88 -10.25 3.01
N HIS A 4 -44.62 -11.19 3.60
CA HIS A 4 -44.30 -11.76 4.91
C HIS A 4 -44.01 -10.72 6.02
N GLY A 5 -44.80 -9.63 6.03
CA GLY A 5 -44.59 -8.52 6.97
C GLY A 5 -43.52 -7.50 6.59
N TYR A 6 -42.82 -7.70 5.48
CA TYR A 6 -41.89 -6.74 4.90
C TYR A 6 -42.61 -5.83 3.92
N GLU A 7 -42.61 -4.52 4.17
CA GLU A 7 -43.14 -3.51 3.24
C GLU A 7 -42.08 -3.22 2.15
N LEU A 8 -42.41 -3.50 0.88
CA LEU A 8 -41.48 -3.21 -0.22
C LEU A 8 -41.33 -1.69 -0.40
N ILE A 9 -40.09 -1.22 -0.38
CA ILE A 9 -39.71 0.18 -0.62
C ILE A 9 -38.97 0.36 -1.95
N SER A 10 -38.75 -0.73 -2.70
CA SER A 10 -38.27 -0.72 -4.07
C SER A 10 -39.02 -1.76 -4.89
N GLU A 11 -38.96 -1.63 -6.22
CA GLU A 11 -39.38 -2.69 -7.13
C GLU A 11 -38.41 -3.87 -7.08
N TRP A 12 -38.91 -5.07 -7.44
CA TRP A 12 -38.10 -6.26 -7.63
C TRP A 12 -37.18 -6.09 -8.85
N LYS A 13 -35.88 -6.30 -8.64
CA LYS A 13 -34.86 -6.30 -9.70
C LYS A 13 -34.35 -7.70 -9.94
N ASN A 14 -34.13 -8.07 -11.19
CA ASN A 14 -33.51 -9.36 -11.52
C ASN A 14 -32.06 -9.39 -11.04
N SER A 15 -31.64 -10.54 -10.52
CA SER A 15 -30.28 -10.89 -10.12
C SER A 15 -29.91 -12.26 -10.70
N THR A 16 -28.65 -12.68 -10.52
CA THR A 16 -28.14 -13.96 -11.06
C THR A 16 -28.97 -15.16 -10.59
N CYS A 17 -29.35 -15.19 -9.32
CA CYS A 17 -30.04 -16.34 -8.70
C CYS A 17 -31.55 -16.09 -8.49
N GLY A 18 -32.08 -14.94 -8.88
CA GLY A 18 -33.49 -14.63 -8.65
C GLY A 18 -33.84 -13.16 -8.75
N LYS A 19 -34.66 -12.69 -7.83
CA LYS A 19 -35.06 -11.26 -7.74
C LYS A 19 -34.66 -10.68 -6.38
N THR A 20 -34.33 -9.41 -6.38
CA THR A 20 -33.96 -8.69 -5.15
C THR A 20 -34.80 -7.42 -5.01
N ALA A 21 -35.14 -7.06 -3.77
CA ALA A 21 -35.83 -5.81 -3.46
C ALA A 21 -35.38 -5.27 -2.10
N LYS A 22 -35.57 -3.96 -1.90
CA LYS A 22 -35.47 -3.35 -0.56
C LYS A 22 -36.85 -3.31 0.09
N ALA A 23 -36.90 -3.62 1.38
CA ALA A 23 -38.14 -3.62 2.15
C ALA A 23 -37.90 -3.05 3.54
N ARG A 24 -38.98 -2.66 4.22
CA ARG A 24 -38.96 -2.15 5.60
C ARG A 24 -39.79 -3.06 6.50
N LYS A 25 -39.28 -3.34 7.70
CA LYS A 25 -39.98 -4.04 8.76
C LYS A 25 -39.48 -3.50 10.10
N ASP A 26 -40.39 -3.18 11.01
CA ASP A 26 -40.06 -2.68 12.37
C ASP A 26 -39.07 -1.51 12.38
N GLY A 27 -39.23 -0.56 11.44
CA GLY A 27 -38.40 0.63 11.30
C GLY A 27 -37.02 0.40 10.66
N LYS A 28 -36.61 -0.85 10.42
CA LYS A 28 -35.35 -1.20 9.75
C LYS A 28 -35.55 -1.50 8.28
N VAL A 29 -34.45 -1.32 7.52
CA VAL A 29 -34.41 -1.62 6.09
C VAL A 29 -33.71 -2.95 5.87
N TYR A 30 -34.30 -3.76 4.99
CA TYR A 30 -33.86 -5.10 4.66
C TYR A 30 -33.62 -5.22 3.14
N PHE A 31 -32.75 -6.12 2.79
CA PHE A 31 -32.53 -6.61 1.44
C PHE A 31 -33.21 -7.98 1.33
N LEU A 32 -34.24 -8.06 0.48
CA LEU A 32 -34.93 -9.31 0.21
C LEU A 32 -34.35 -9.96 -1.04
N LYS A 33 -34.17 -11.27 -1.01
CA LYS A 33 -33.71 -12.10 -2.12
C LYS A 33 -34.66 -13.26 -2.31
N LYS A 34 -35.39 -13.26 -3.43
CA LYS A 34 -36.34 -14.28 -3.84
C LYS A 34 -35.69 -15.18 -4.90
N TYR A 35 -35.44 -16.41 -4.60
CA TYR A 35 -34.83 -17.39 -5.52
C TYR A 35 -35.80 -17.80 -6.59
N GLN A 36 -35.41 -17.83 -7.85
CA GLN A 36 -36.28 -18.21 -8.95
C GLN A 36 -36.35 -19.73 -9.15
N THR A 37 -35.29 -20.42 -8.86
CA THR A 37 -35.19 -21.90 -8.96
C THR A 37 -34.41 -22.45 -7.76
N PRO A 38 -34.77 -23.67 -7.28
CA PRO A 38 -36.00 -24.41 -7.59
C PRO A 38 -37.23 -23.73 -7.01
N VAL A 39 -38.39 -24.06 -7.55
CA VAL A 39 -39.72 -23.54 -7.13
C VAL A 39 -40.50 -24.69 -6.46
N MET A 40 -41.19 -24.38 -5.36
CA MET A 40 -42.12 -25.33 -4.75
C MET A 40 -43.24 -25.70 -5.74
N PRO A 41 -43.39 -26.93 -6.18
CA PRO A 41 -44.42 -27.30 -7.15
C PRO A 41 -45.83 -27.14 -6.56
N LEU A 42 -46.76 -26.63 -7.36
CA LEU A 42 -48.18 -26.53 -6.98
C LEU A 42 -48.87 -27.87 -7.16
N ASN A 43 -49.60 -28.31 -6.14
CA ASN A 43 -50.42 -29.51 -6.24
C ASN A 43 -51.80 -29.16 -6.87
N ASN A 44 -51.77 -28.79 -8.15
CA ASN A 44 -52.96 -28.37 -8.90
C ASN A 44 -53.32 -29.31 -10.09
N GLY A 45 -52.68 -30.48 -10.14
CA GLY A 45 -52.91 -31.48 -11.16
C GLY A 45 -52.27 -31.19 -12.54
N THR A 46 -51.48 -30.10 -12.66
CA THR A 46 -50.76 -29.75 -13.90
C THR A 46 -49.52 -30.63 -14.15
N LEU A 47 -48.93 -31.18 -13.10
CA LEU A 47 -47.77 -32.06 -13.18
C LEU A 47 -48.18 -33.50 -12.92
N ASP A 48 -47.55 -34.45 -13.60
CA ASP A 48 -47.66 -35.85 -13.21
C ASP A 48 -47.00 -36.08 -11.84
N VAL A 49 -47.39 -37.17 -11.17
CA VAL A 49 -46.97 -37.46 -9.79
C VAL A 49 -45.47 -37.57 -9.65
N LYS A 50 -44.77 -38.18 -10.62
CA LYS A 50 -43.32 -38.33 -10.56
C LYS A 50 -42.59 -37.02 -10.66
N THR A 51 -42.99 -36.18 -11.61
CA THR A 51 -42.44 -34.84 -11.82
C THR A 51 -42.71 -33.94 -10.61
N PHE A 52 -43.94 -34.03 -10.05
CA PHE A 52 -44.29 -33.29 -8.84
C PHE A 52 -43.39 -33.67 -7.64
N GLU A 53 -43.25 -34.97 -7.38
CA GLU A 53 -42.43 -35.49 -6.28
C GLU A 53 -40.95 -35.13 -6.49
N HIS A 54 -40.44 -35.26 -7.71
CA HIS A 54 -39.06 -34.89 -8.05
C HIS A 54 -38.80 -33.41 -7.77
N ASN A 55 -39.65 -32.52 -8.30
CA ASN A 55 -39.49 -31.09 -8.12
C ASN A 55 -39.64 -30.65 -6.64
N ARG A 56 -40.57 -31.30 -5.91
CA ARG A 56 -40.73 -31.07 -4.48
C ARG A 56 -39.48 -31.48 -3.71
N LYS A 57 -38.91 -32.63 -4.01
CA LYS A 57 -37.68 -33.11 -3.38
C LYS A 57 -36.51 -32.17 -3.65
N MET A 58 -36.31 -31.73 -4.90
CA MET A 58 -35.29 -30.75 -5.26
C MET A 58 -35.44 -29.44 -4.48
N PHE A 59 -36.68 -28.92 -4.36
CA PHE A 59 -36.94 -27.72 -3.59
C PHE A 59 -36.62 -27.91 -2.08
N GLU A 60 -37.07 -29.00 -1.50
CA GLU A 60 -36.84 -29.33 -0.09
C GLU A 60 -35.31 -29.48 0.19
N GLU A 61 -34.59 -30.17 -0.67
CA GLU A 61 -33.13 -30.34 -0.57
C GLU A 61 -32.40 -29.00 -0.66
N PHE A 62 -32.80 -28.14 -1.59
CA PHE A 62 -32.27 -26.79 -1.70
C PHE A 62 -32.52 -25.98 -0.41
N VAL A 63 -33.77 -25.87 0.04
CA VAL A 63 -34.14 -25.13 1.24
C VAL A 63 -33.40 -25.66 2.48
N ASN A 64 -33.34 -26.98 2.65
CA ASN A 64 -32.66 -27.60 3.78
C ASN A 64 -31.13 -27.30 3.74
N THR A 65 -30.54 -27.34 2.56
CA THR A 65 -29.10 -26.99 2.41
C THR A 65 -28.84 -25.53 2.76
N ARG A 66 -29.69 -24.63 2.26
CA ARG A 66 -29.61 -23.19 2.60
C ARG A 66 -29.73 -22.95 4.10
N LYS A 67 -30.79 -23.50 4.71
CA LYS A 67 -31.02 -23.37 6.16
C LYS A 67 -29.87 -23.94 7.00
N ARG A 68 -29.29 -25.07 6.58
CA ARG A 68 -28.15 -25.68 7.26
C ARG A 68 -26.91 -24.74 7.18
N ILE A 69 -26.59 -24.21 5.99
CA ILE A 69 -25.47 -23.25 5.81
C ILE A 69 -25.70 -22.02 6.66
N ASN A 70 -26.89 -21.40 6.56
CA ASN A 70 -27.22 -20.19 7.32
C ASN A 70 -27.14 -20.43 8.85
N ALA A 71 -27.61 -21.62 9.33
CA ALA A 71 -27.52 -21.97 10.73
C ALA A 71 -26.07 -22.09 11.23
N GLU A 72 -25.19 -22.74 10.47
CA GLU A 72 -23.76 -22.85 10.82
C GLU A 72 -23.06 -21.50 10.82
N ILE A 73 -23.31 -20.67 9.79
CA ILE A 73 -22.71 -19.33 9.71
C ILE A 73 -23.26 -18.42 10.82
N ARG A 74 -24.54 -18.56 11.22
CA ARG A 74 -25.14 -17.81 12.31
C ARG A 74 -24.39 -18.01 13.64
N THR A 75 -23.79 -19.17 13.85
CA THR A 75 -22.98 -19.43 15.07
C THR A 75 -21.68 -18.61 15.16
N ILE A 76 -21.20 -18.10 14.01
CA ILE A 76 -19.95 -17.32 13.89
C ILE A 76 -20.17 -15.86 13.48
N ALA A 77 -21.38 -15.52 12.99
CA ALA A 77 -21.78 -14.17 12.61
C ALA A 77 -22.37 -13.46 13.82
N GLY A 78 -21.56 -12.64 14.52
CA GLY A 78 -22.04 -11.80 15.61
C GLY A 78 -22.54 -10.42 15.15
N PRO A 79 -23.29 -9.68 15.98
CA PRO A 79 -23.67 -8.30 15.71
C PRO A 79 -22.43 -7.44 15.41
N GLY A 80 -22.45 -6.71 14.30
CA GLY A 80 -21.28 -5.92 13.86
C GLY A 80 -20.13 -6.72 13.29
N GLY A 81 -20.21 -8.04 13.21
CA GLY A 81 -19.18 -8.92 12.63
C GLY A 81 -18.93 -8.71 11.14
N ASN A 82 -17.92 -9.41 10.61
CA ASN A 82 -17.50 -9.29 9.22
C ASN A 82 -18.16 -10.30 8.26
N ILE A 83 -19.27 -10.90 8.70
CA ILE A 83 -20.09 -11.83 7.91
C ILE A 83 -21.55 -11.37 8.00
N VAL A 84 -22.21 -11.28 6.86
CA VAL A 84 -23.63 -10.91 6.75
C VAL A 84 -24.41 -12.09 6.27
N ILE A 85 -25.44 -12.45 7.02
CA ILE A 85 -26.33 -13.58 6.73
C ILE A 85 -27.78 -13.15 6.77
N PRO A 86 -28.69 -13.93 6.17
CA PRO A 86 -30.12 -13.72 6.33
C PRO A 86 -30.54 -13.83 7.79
N CYS A 87 -31.34 -12.86 8.24
CA CYS A 87 -31.97 -12.85 9.57
C CYS A 87 -33.36 -13.51 9.57
N ASP A 88 -33.98 -13.62 8.41
CA ASP A 88 -35.29 -14.26 8.24
C ASP A 88 -35.36 -15.04 6.91
N GLU A 89 -36.15 -16.11 6.88
CA GLU A 89 -36.31 -17.01 5.75
C GLU A 89 -37.74 -17.48 5.66
N PHE A 90 -38.36 -17.38 4.48
CA PHE A 90 -39.74 -17.73 4.28
C PHE A 90 -40.01 -18.15 2.83
N ILE A 91 -41.21 -18.73 2.58
CA ILE A 91 -41.67 -19.02 1.23
C ILE A 91 -42.68 -17.98 0.82
N ASP A 92 -42.42 -17.34 -0.32
CA ASP A 92 -43.31 -16.33 -0.92
C ASP A 92 -43.62 -16.72 -2.37
N GLU A 93 -44.90 -16.85 -2.69
CA GLU A 93 -45.36 -17.29 -4.03
C GLU A 93 -44.64 -18.54 -4.54
N ASN A 94 -44.47 -19.54 -3.68
CA ASN A 94 -43.73 -20.79 -3.93
C ASN A 94 -42.22 -20.67 -4.11
N HIS A 95 -41.66 -19.50 -3.92
CA HIS A 95 -40.23 -19.22 -3.97
C HIS A 95 -39.65 -19.10 -2.58
N TYR A 96 -38.49 -19.71 -2.36
CA TYR A 96 -37.73 -19.49 -1.15
C TYR A 96 -37.19 -18.03 -1.17
N THR A 97 -37.37 -17.33 -0.07
CA THR A 97 -36.97 -15.92 0.07
C THR A 97 -36.19 -15.75 1.36
N GLU A 98 -35.08 -15.02 1.28
CA GLU A 98 -34.25 -14.63 2.40
C GLU A 98 -34.34 -13.11 2.63
N ALA A 99 -34.27 -12.68 3.88
CA ALA A 99 -34.18 -11.29 4.27
C ALA A 99 -32.90 -11.04 5.06
N SER A 100 -32.07 -10.10 4.62
CA SER A 100 -30.87 -9.65 5.30
C SER A 100 -31.00 -8.19 5.70
N GLU A 101 -30.48 -7.77 6.85
CA GLU A 101 -30.41 -6.34 7.17
C GLU A 101 -29.57 -5.60 6.12
N LEU A 102 -30.05 -4.46 5.64
CA LEU A 102 -29.28 -3.61 4.74
C LEU A 102 -28.06 -3.04 5.49
N ILE A 103 -26.88 -3.26 4.95
CA ILE A 103 -25.66 -2.71 5.55
C ILE A 103 -25.51 -1.25 5.19
N GLU A 104 -25.70 -0.39 6.16
CA GLU A 104 -25.48 1.05 6.01
C GLU A 104 -23.99 1.37 5.88
N GLY A 105 -23.66 2.38 5.06
CA GLY A 105 -22.29 2.82 4.84
C GLY A 105 -21.44 1.87 3.99
N ALA A 106 -22.04 0.89 3.34
CA ALA A 106 -21.35 0.08 2.33
C ALA A 106 -21.01 0.92 1.10
N VAL A 107 -19.79 0.76 0.60
CA VAL A 107 -19.32 1.41 -0.64
C VAL A 107 -20.03 0.76 -1.83
N GLY A 108 -20.64 1.58 -2.70
CA GLY A 108 -21.29 1.10 -3.90
C GLY A 108 -20.29 0.63 -4.97
N ASP A 109 -20.73 -0.27 -5.86
CA ASP A 109 -19.89 -0.83 -6.94
C ASP A 109 -19.22 0.26 -7.79
N ALA A 110 -19.94 1.33 -8.11
CA ALA A 110 -19.45 2.44 -8.94
C ALA A 110 -18.33 3.26 -8.24
N GLU A 111 -18.28 3.24 -6.92
CA GLU A 111 -17.32 4.02 -6.12
C GLU A 111 -16.13 3.17 -5.64
N LEU A 112 -16.24 1.84 -5.75
CA LEU A 112 -15.31 0.89 -5.14
C LEU A 112 -13.85 1.14 -5.58
N GLU A 113 -13.59 1.28 -6.87
CA GLU A 113 -12.23 1.53 -7.39
C GLU A 113 -11.68 2.87 -6.92
N THR A 114 -12.50 3.92 -6.95
CA THR A 114 -12.12 5.26 -6.49
C THR A 114 -11.78 5.24 -5.00
N VAL A 115 -12.62 4.60 -4.19
CA VAL A 115 -12.37 4.46 -2.75
C VAL A 115 -11.08 3.68 -2.52
N LEU A 116 -10.93 2.50 -3.11
CA LEU A 116 -9.73 1.66 -2.94
C LEU A 116 -8.45 2.37 -3.35
N SER A 117 -8.45 3.14 -4.44
CA SER A 117 -7.27 3.89 -4.89
C SER A 117 -6.86 4.98 -3.90
N SER A 118 -7.80 5.55 -3.16
CA SER A 118 -7.55 6.61 -2.17
C SER A 118 -7.08 6.09 -0.81
N LEU A 119 -7.22 4.78 -0.53
CA LEU A 119 -6.89 4.20 0.77
C LEU A 119 -5.38 4.01 0.94
N SER A 120 -4.91 4.30 2.16
CA SER A 120 -3.55 3.98 2.57
C SER A 120 -3.31 2.47 2.64
N ILE A 121 -2.05 2.06 2.56
CA ILE A 121 -1.67 0.65 2.66
C ILE A 121 -2.11 0.01 3.99
N ASP A 122 -2.11 0.77 5.08
CA ASP A 122 -2.54 0.28 6.39
C ASP A 122 -4.05 -0.02 6.41
N VAL A 123 -4.86 0.81 5.75
CA VAL A 123 -6.30 0.58 5.61
C VAL A 123 -6.55 -0.62 4.69
N LYS A 124 -5.84 -0.72 3.56
CA LYS A 124 -5.91 -1.91 2.68
C LYS A 124 -5.52 -3.18 3.41
N LYS A 125 -4.49 -3.13 4.28
CA LYS A 125 -4.10 -4.23 5.15
C LYS A 125 -5.23 -4.64 6.11
N LEU A 126 -5.92 -3.68 6.72
CA LEU A 126 -7.06 -3.95 7.58
C LEU A 126 -8.22 -4.60 6.82
N LEU A 127 -8.49 -4.16 5.59
CA LEU A 127 -9.48 -4.80 4.71
C LEU A 127 -9.12 -6.26 4.42
N MET A 128 -7.87 -6.52 4.04
CA MET A 128 -7.38 -7.89 3.81
C MET A 128 -7.47 -8.76 5.08
N GLN A 129 -7.12 -8.20 6.25
CA GLN A 129 -7.22 -8.90 7.54
C GLN A 129 -8.65 -9.23 7.91
N THR A 130 -9.59 -8.30 7.71
CA THR A 130 -11.00 -8.51 8.05
C THR A 130 -11.65 -9.52 7.09
N ALA A 131 -11.33 -9.47 5.80
CA ALA A 131 -11.79 -10.46 4.81
C ALA A 131 -11.23 -11.87 5.11
N ALA A 132 -9.92 -11.99 5.35
CA ALA A 132 -9.30 -13.27 5.68
C ALA A 132 -9.80 -13.83 7.01
N GLY A 133 -10.05 -12.96 8.01
CA GLY A 133 -10.61 -13.37 9.30
C GLY A 133 -12.06 -13.88 9.20
N ALA A 134 -12.89 -13.23 8.39
CA ALA A 134 -14.24 -13.68 8.12
C ALA A 134 -14.22 -15.04 7.39
N LEU A 135 -13.38 -15.17 6.36
CA LEU A 135 -13.25 -16.41 5.61
C LEU A 135 -12.69 -17.56 6.48
N PHE A 136 -11.72 -17.27 7.36
CA PHE A 136 -11.23 -18.25 8.34
C PHE A 136 -12.37 -18.79 9.21
N SER A 137 -13.28 -17.94 9.67
CA SER A 137 -14.41 -18.38 10.47
C SER A 137 -15.37 -19.29 9.69
N VAL A 138 -15.61 -18.99 8.40
CA VAL A 138 -16.43 -19.81 7.48
C VAL A 138 -15.78 -21.17 7.22
N HIS A 139 -14.49 -21.19 6.92
CA HIS A 139 -13.72 -22.40 6.67
C HIS A 139 -13.65 -23.32 7.90
N ASN A 140 -13.65 -22.78 9.12
CA ASN A 140 -13.74 -23.58 10.36
C ASN A 140 -15.09 -24.33 10.51
N LYS A 141 -16.09 -23.98 9.70
CA LYS A 141 -17.36 -24.71 9.58
C LYS A 141 -17.38 -25.68 8.39
N HIS A 142 -16.23 -25.88 7.75
CA HIS A 142 -16.09 -26.69 6.54
C HIS A 142 -17.02 -26.25 5.41
N ILE A 143 -17.27 -24.93 5.32
CA ILE A 143 -18.06 -24.31 4.27
C ILE A 143 -17.11 -23.61 3.30
N VAL A 144 -17.30 -23.85 2.00
CA VAL A 144 -16.69 -23.13 0.90
C VAL A 144 -17.67 -22.06 0.43
N HIS A 145 -17.21 -20.82 0.30
CA HIS A 145 -18.05 -19.72 -0.16
C HIS A 145 -18.38 -19.84 -1.64
N SER A 146 -17.40 -20.24 -2.45
CA SER A 146 -17.48 -20.57 -3.88
C SER A 146 -17.77 -19.43 -4.87
N ASP A 147 -18.24 -18.26 -4.43
CA ASP A 147 -18.43 -17.08 -5.27
C ASP A 147 -17.78 -15.82 -4.63
N LEU A 148 -16.54 -15.97 -4.14
CA LEU A 148 -15.79 -14.81 -3.68
C LEU A 148 -15.39 -13.92 -4.85
N LYS A 149 -15.82 -12.66 -4.80
CA LYS A 149 -15.52 -11.59 -5.76
C LYS A 149 -15.59 -10.23 -5.08
N LEU A 150 -15.14 -9.19 -5.74
CA LEU A 150 -15.15 -7.83 -5.16
C LEU A 150 -16.54 -7.44 -4.64
N LYS A 151 -17.61 -7.76 -5.36
CA LYS A 151 -18.99 -7.43 -4.98
C LYS A 151 -19.49 -8.16 -3.76
N ASN A 152 -18.94 -9.35 -3.46
CA ASN A 152 -19.33 -10.19 -2.34
C ASN A 152 -18.44 -9.96 -1.10
N VAL A 153 -17.48 -9.00 -1.19
CA VAL A 153 -16.67 -8.51 -0.09
C VAL A 153 -16.94 -7.01 0.07
N LEU A 154 -17.99 -6.67 0.79
CA LEU A 154 -18.39 -5.27 0.96
C LEU A 154 -17.35 -4.50 1.78
N LEU A 155 -17.00 -3.31 1.29
CA LEU A 155 -16.26 -2.32 2.08
C LEU A 155 -17.26 -1.48 2.86
N VAL A 156 -17.13 -1.49 4.19
CA VAL A 156 -18.06 -0.79 5.09
C VAL A 156 -17.27 0.10 6.03
N ARG A 157 -17.72 1.34 6.24
CA ARG A 157 -17.19 2.18 7.32
C ARG A 157 -17.76 1.71 8.66
N ASN A 158 -16.88 1.37 9.60
CA ASN A 158 -17.28 1.05 10.96
C ASN A 158 -17.51 2.33 11.79
N SER A 159 -17.97 2.16 13.03
CA SER A 159 -18.25 3.26 13.97
C SER A 159 -17.04 4.13 14.32
N THR A 160 -15.81 3.63 14.11
CA THR A 160 -14.57 4.39 14.30
C THR A 160 -14.12 5.12 13.03
N GLY A 161 -14.90 5.04 11.95
CA GLY A 161 -14.59 5.67 10.67
C GLY A 161 -13.61 4.89 9.78
N ASN A 162 -13.12 3.73 10.23
CA ASN A 162 -12.24 2.86 9.45
C ASN A 162 -13.03 1.99 8.49
N TYR A 163 -12.43 1.65 7.34
CA TYR A 163 -12.99 0.66 6.44
C TYR A 163 -12.67 -0.77 6.90
N VAL A 164 -13.68 -1.62 6.88
CA VAL A 164 -13.58 -3.07 7.12
C VAL A 164 -14.28 -3.83 5.99
N ALA A 165 -13.83 -5.05 5.73
CA ALA A 165 -14.46 -5.94 4.77
C ALA A 165 -15.52 -6.81 5.45
N LYS A 166 -16.67 -6.99 4.80
CA LYS A 166 -17.72 -7.92 5.21
C LYS A 166 -18.03 -8.88 4.08
N LEU A 167 -18.03 -10.19 4.38
CA LEU A 167 -18.47 -11.23 3.45
C LEU A 167 -20.00 -11.26 3.39
N ILE A 168 -20.51 -11.34 2.16
CA ILE A 168 -21.95 -11.44 1.87
C ILE A 168 -22.18 -12.52 0.82
N ASP A 169 -23.43 -12.90 0.62
CA ASP A 169 -23.90 -13.72 -0.50
C ASP A 169 -23.33 -15.15 -0.54
N PHE A 170 -23.82 -15.97 0.40
CA PHE A 170 -23.45 -17.38 0.53
C PHE A 170 -24.27 -18.30 -0.37
N ASP A 171 -24.84 -17.82 -1.47
CA ASP A 171 -25.76 -18.59 -2.33
C ASP A 171 -25.11 -19.81 -2.95
N SER A 172 -23.89 -19.65 -3.44
CA SER A 172 -23.12 -20.71 -4.09
C SER A 172 -22.35 -21.57 -3.08
N SER A 173 -22.51 -21.30 -1.77
CA SER A 173 -21.74 -21.99 -0.74
C SER A 173 -22.18 -23.45 -0.58
N TYR A 174 -21.20 -24.29 -0.27
CA TYR A 174 -21.42 -25.71 -0.02
C TYR A 174 -20.51 -26.23 1.11
N PHE A 175 -20.89 -27.36 1.68
CA PHE A 175 -19.99 -28.07 2.62
C PHE A 175 -18.92 -28.84 1.86
N VAL A 176 -17.71 -28.88 2.38
CA VAL A 176 -16.57 -29.58 1.74
C VAL A 176 -16.86 -31.06 1.44
N ASP A 177 -17.68 -31.70 2.24
CA ASP A 177 -18.09 -33.09 2.08
C ASP A 177 -19.25 -33.29 1.05
N LYS A 178 -19.94 -32.22 0.67
CA LYS A 178 -21.06 -32.25 -0.28
C LYS A 178 -20.83 -31.27 -1.42
N LYS A 179 -20.18 -31.73 -2.50
CA LYS A 179 -19.89 -30.90 -3.68
C LYS A 179 -21.18 -30.51 -4.43
N PRO A 180 -21.20 -29.32 -5.05
CA PRO A 180 -22.35 -28.89 -5.85
C PRO A 180 -22.44 -29.70 -7.16
N ASP A 181 -23.65 -30.01 -7.58
CA ASP A 181 -23.89 -30.66 -8.90
C ASP A 181 -23.63 -29.67 -10.03
N GLU A 182 -23.92 -28.39 -9.81
CA GLU A 182 -23.64 -27.29 -10.74
C GLU A 182 -22.81 -26.22 -10.07
N VAL A 183 -21.81 -25.69 -10.79
CA VAL A 183 -21.03 -24.57 -10.33
C VAL A 183 -21.74 -23.27 -10.71
N VAL A 184 -22.15 -22.52 -9.70
CA VAL A 184 -22.70 -21.18 -9.86
C VAL A 184 -21.70 -20.20 -9.24
N GLY A 185 -21.21 -19.26 -10.05
CA GLY A 185 -20.23 -18.27 -9.56
C GLY A 185 -19.77 -17.33 -10.67
N THR A 186 -18.80 -16.50 -10.37
CA THR A 186 -18.27 -15.49 -11.28
C THR A 186 -16.96 -15.98 -11.89
N ILE A 187 -16.97 -16.28 -13.17
CA ILE A 187 -15.89 -16.95 -13.91
C ILE A 187 -14.52 -16.23 -13.79
N ASP A 188 -14.51 -14.91 -13.63
CA ASP A 188 -13.29 -14.11 -13.46
C ASP A 188 -12.51 -14.47 -12.17
N TYR A 189 -13.21 -15.02 -11.16
CA TYR A 189 -12.68 -15.33 -9.85
C TYR A 189 -12.54 -16.83 -9.58
N TYR A 190 -12.85 -17.69 -10.55
CA TYR A 190 -12.70 -19.13 -10.37
C TYR A 190 -11.25 -19.51 -10.08
N SER A 191 -11.09 -20.45 -9.17
CA SER A 191 -9.82 -21.15 -9.02
C SER A 191 -9.61 -22.16 -10.17
N PRO A 192 -8.37 -22.58 -10.45
CA PRO A 192 -8.08 -23.54 -11.51
C PRO A 192 -8.88 -24.84 -11.41
N GLU A 193 -9.01 -25.40 -10.21
CA GLU A 193 -9.78 -26.63 -9.95
C GLU A 193 -11.28 -26.41 -10.06
N LEU A 194 -11.80 -25.26 -9.64
CA LEU A 194 -13.22 -24.93 -9.77
C LEU A 194 -13.61 -24.76 -11.25
N GLY A 195 -12.78 -24.05 -12.01
CA GLY A 195 -12.98 -23.90 -13.44
C GLY A 195 -12.90 -25.24 -14.17
N ALA A 196 -11.92 -26.09 -13.84
CA ALA A 196 -11.82 -27.44 -14.40
C ALA A 196 -13.04 -28.31 -14.05
N TYR A 197 -13.53 -28.22 -12.82
CA TYR A 197 -14.75 -28.94 -12.38
C TYR A 197 -16.01 -28.44 -13.09
N ALA A 198 -16.11 -27.12 -13.34
CA ALA A 198 -17.24 -26.52 -14.04
C ALA A 198 -17.29 -26.93 -15.53
N ASP A 199 -16.13 -27.03 -16.18
CA ASP A 199 -16.00 -27.40 -17.59
C ASP A 199 -16.01 -28.94 -17.83
N ALA A 200 -15.99 -29.77 -16.76
CA ALA A 200 -15.87 -31.19 -16.88
C ALA A 200 -17.20 -31.88 -17.34
N GLU A 201 -17.10 -32.60 -18.42
CA GLU A 201 -18.14 -33.57 -18.85
C GLU A 201 -17.89 -34.95 -18.19
N ASP A 202 -16.64 -35.36 -18.10
CA ASP A 202 -16.16 -36.60 -17.49
C ASP A 202 -15.23 -36.30 -16.28
N ASP A 203 -14.90 -37.29 -15.47
CA ASP A 203 -13.99 -37.24 -14.31
C ASP A 203 -14.37 -36.23 -13.19
N ARG A 204 -15.64 -35.85 -13.15
CA ARG A 204 -16.14 -34.86 -12.19
C ARG A 204 -15.90 -35.26 -10.73
N GLU A 205 -15.99 -36.58 -10.43
CA GLU A 205 -15.70 -37.09 -9.10
C GLU A 205 -14.24 -36.85 -8.68
N ALA A 206 -13.30 -37.15 -9.59
CA ALA A 206 -11.87 -36.92 -9.31
C ALA A 206 -11.53 -35.44 -9.15
N LEU A 207 -12.10 -34.57 -9.99
CA LEU A 207 -11.95 -33.13 -9.89
C LEU A 207 -12.62 -32.57 -8.62
N GLY A 208 -13.78 -33.10 -8.23
CA GLY A 208 -14.46 -32.72 -7.00
C GLY A 208 -13.64 -32.96 -5.73
N LYS A 209 -12.74 -33.94 -5.72
CA LYS A 209 -11.82 -34.17 -4.59
C LYS A 209 -10.83 -33.00 -4.37
N LYS A 210 -10.57 -32.23 -5.40
CA LYS A 210 -9.70 -31.03 -5.32
C LYS A 210 -10.46 -29.78 -4.84
N LEU A 211 -11.79 -29.79 -4.86
CA LEU A 211 -12.59 -28.67 -4.39
C LEU A 211 -12.61 -28.66 -2.86
N THR A 212 -11.88 -27.74 -2.28
CA THR A 212 -11.75 -27.54 -0.85
C THR A 212 -11.86 -26.03 -0.54
N GLU A 213 -11.73 -25.67 0.71
CA GLU A 213 -11.66 -24.26 1.14
C GLU A 213 -10.53 -23.48 0.44
N LYS A 214 -9.56 -24.21 -0.15
CA LYS A 214 -8.44 -23.59 -0.90
C LYS A 214 -8.88 -22.93 -2.22
N SER A 215 -10.07 -23.28 -2.74
CA SER A 215 -10.64 -22.58 -3.89
C SER A 215 -10.98 -21.14 -3.57
N ASP A 216 -11.54 -20.89 -2.38
CA ASP A 216 -11.80 -19.54 -1.90
C ASP A 216 -10.51 -18.72 -1.66
N ILE A 217 -9.41 -19.38 -1.28
CA ILE A 217 -8.12 -18.72 -1.09
C ILE A 217 -7.59 -18.15 -2.40
N PHE A 218 -7.78 -18.86 -3.51
CA PHE A 218 -7.42 -18.36 -4.84
C PHE A 218 -8.21 -17.09 -5.18
N SER A 219 -9.54 -17.14 -5.05
CA SER A 219 -10.42 -15.99 -5.31
C SER A 219 -10.07 -14.81 -4.40
N LEU A 220 -9.77 -15.06 -3.12
CA LEU A 220 -9.33 -14.04 -2.18
C LEU A 220 -7.96 -13.45 -2.59
N GLY A 221 -7.07 -14.25 -3.16
CA GLY A 221 -5.79 -13.79 -3.73
C GLY A 221 -5.98 -12.79 -4.87
N LEU A 222 -6.93 -13.06 -5.77
CA LEU A 222 -7.33 -12.14 -6.84
C LEU A 222 -7.88 -10.82 -6.27
N ILE A 223 -8.72 -10.88 -5.23
CA ILE A 223 -9.27 -9.70 -4.54
C ILE A 223 -8.15 -8.89 -3.87
N PHE A 224 -7.19 -9.54 -3.21
CA PHE A 224 -6.07 -8.87 -2.56
C PHE A 224 -5.16 -8.17 -3.58
N HIS A 225 -4.90 -8.83 -4.71
CA HIS A 225 -4.18 -8.19 -5.82
C HIS A 225 -4.91 -6.92 -6.27
N PHE A 226 -6.24 -7.00 -6.46
CA PHE A 226 -7.04 -5.84 -6.86
C PHE A 226 -7.02 -4.73 -5.80
N TYR A 227 -7.14 -5.05 -4.51
CA TYR A 227 -7.06 -4.04 -3.43
C TYR A 227 -5.75 -3.27 -3.44
N LEU A 228 -4.66 -3.93 -3.81
CA LEU A 228 -3.33 -3.33 -3.80
C LEU A 228 -2.98 -2.59 -5.10
N SER A 229 -3.46 -3.07 -6.25
CA SER A 229 -3.06 -2.57 -7.57
C SER A 229 -4.16 -1.93 -8.41
N GLY A 230 -5.43 -2.15 -8.07
CA GLY A 230 -6.59 -1.70 -8.88
C GLY A 230 -6.91 -2.63 -10.06
N THR A 231 -6.19 -3.73 -10.24
CA THR A 231 -6.41 -4.69 -11.35
C THR A 231 -6.32 -6.13 -10.87
N LEU A 232 -6.84 -7.07 -11.64
CA LEU A 232 -6.53 -8.49 -11.48
C LEU A 232 -5.12 -8.80 -12.02
N PRO A 233 -4.48 -9.91 -11.60
CA PRO A 233 -3.21 -10.35 -12.17
C PRO A 233 -3.31 -10.59 -13.67
N GLU A 234 -2.25 -10.27 -14.40
CA GLU A 234 -2.20 -10.43 -15.85
C GLU A 234 -1.67 -11.82 -16.23
N PRO A 235 -2.40 -12.62 -17.01
CA PRO A 235 -1.86 -13.83 -17.61
C PRO A 235 -0.70 -13.52 -18.57
N VAL A 236 0.45 -14.17 -18.35
CA VAL A 236 1.66 -13.98 -19.15
C VAL A 236 2.16 -15.32 -19.69
N SER A 237 3.11 -15.27 -20.63
CA SER A 237 3.66 -16.47 -21.29
C SER A 237 2.57 -17.33 -21.95
N LEU A 238 1.61 -16.67 -22.59
CA LEU A 238 0.45 -17.34 -23.18
C LEU A 238 0.87 -18.38 -24.22
N THR A 239 0.24 -19.54 -24.17
CA THR A 239 0.36 -20.57 -25.22
C THR A 239 -0.18 -20.02 -26.54
N GLU A 240 0.26 -20.58 -27.67
CA GLU A 240 -0.20 -20.16 -29.00
C GLU A 240 -1.73 -20.18 -29.14
N LYS A 241 -2.36 -21.20 -28.57
CA LYS A 241 -3.82 -21.33 -28.53
C LYS A 241 -4.50 -20.15 -27.80
N LEU A 242 -3.99 -19.77 -26.63
CA LEU A 242 -4.55 -18.66 -25.84
C LEU A 242 -4.26 -17.32 -26.48
N ARG A 243 -3.08 -17.13 -27.08
CA ARG A 243 -2.74 -15.91 -27.81
C ARG A 243 -3.71 -15.68 -28.98
N LYS A 244 -3.99 -16.71 -29.79
CA LYS A 244 -4.98 -16.65 -30.86
C LYS A 244 -6.40 -16.35 -30.35
N ARG A 245 -6.76 -16.80 -29.14
CA ARG A 245 -8.04 -16.43 -28.52
C ARG A 245 -8.08 -14.94 -28.10
N GLN A 246 -6.99 -14.45 -27.52
CA GLN A 246 -6.85 -13.04 -27.12
C GLN A 246 -6.88 -12.11 -28.34
N GLU A 247 -6.18 -12.47 -29.42
CA GLU A 247 -6.19 -11.71 -30.69
C GLU A 247 -7.62 -11.60 -31.30
N LYS A 248 -8.49 -12.58 -31.02
CA LYS A 248 -9.90 -12.57 -31.38
C LYS A 248 -10.79 -11.79 -30.37
N GLY A 249 -10.19 -11.04 -29.45
CA GLY A 249 -10.89 -10.22 -28.45
C GLY A 249 -11.52 -11.04 -27.29
N LYS A 250 -11.13 -12.31 -27.11
CA LYS A 250 -11.63 -13.12 -25.99
C LYS A 250 -10.80 -12.90 -24.74
N ILE A 251 -11.49 -12.73 -23.60
CA ILE A 251 -10.84 -12.60 -22.29
C ILE A 251 -10.17 -13.95 -21.95
N ILE A 252 -8.95 -13.87 -21.44
CA ILE A 252 -8.23 -15.02 -20.87
C ILE A 252 -8.27 -14.89 -19.35
N TYR A 253 -9.08 -15.72 -18.72
CA TYR A 253 -9.20 -15.75 -17.26
C TYR A 253 -7.95 -16.34 -16.60
N CYS A 254 -7.65 -15.93 -15.37
CA CYS A 254 -6.49 -16.41 -14.63
C CYS A 254 -6.44 -17.93 -14.50
N TRP A 255 -7.56 -18.57 -14.18
CA TRP A 255 -7.68 -20.02 -14.06
C TRP A 255 -7.44 -20.76 -15.39
N VAL A 256 -7.94 -20.20 -16.52
CA VAL A 256 -7.70 -20.77 -17.85
C VAL A 256 -6.21 -20.71 -18.21
N ALA A 257 -5.55 -19.60 -17.90
CA ALA A 257 -4.13 -19.44 -18.16
C ALA A 257 -3.31 -20.44 -17.36
N LEU A 258 -3.56 -20.56 -16.06
CA LEU A 258 -2.84 -21.50 -15.18
C LEU A 258 -3.05 -22.96 -15.60
N ASN A 259 -4.30 -23.37 -15.88
CA ASN A 259 -4.61 -24.72 -16.38
C ASN A 259 -4.00 -25.02 -17.76
N SER A 260 -3.59 -23.97 -18.51
CA SER A 260 -2.89 -24.08 -19.78
C SER A 260 -1.36 -24.00 -19.64
N GLY A 261 -0.81 -24.02 -18.42
CA GLY A 261 0.63 -23.92 -18.14
C GLY A 261 1.22 -22.54 -18.29
N CYS A 262 0.38 -21.49 -18.30
CA CYS A 262 0.84 -20.09 -18.31
C CYS A 262 1.08 -19.60 -16.87
N ALA A 263 1.76 -18.47 -16.72
CA ALA A 263 1.98 -17.82 -15.43
C ALA A 263 1.07 -16.59 -15.25
N LEU A 264 0.93 -16.15 -14.00
CA LEU A 264 0.29 -14.89 -13.64
C LEU A 264 1.37 -13.89 -13.21
N LYS A 265 1.28 -12.67 -13.71
CA LYS A 265 2.18 -11.57 -13.34
C LYS A 265 1.53 -10.74 -12.25
N ILE A 266 2.19 -10.63 -11.12
CA ILE A 266 1.80 -9.69 -10.06
C ILE A 266 2.13 -8.27 -10.53
N SER A 267 1.21 -7.35 -10.31
CA SER A 267 1.36 -5.95 -10.73
C SER A 267 2.59 -5.31 -10.07
N PRO A 268 3.44 -4.60 -10.84
CA PRO A 268 4.62 -3.92 -10.32
C PRO A 268 4.28 -2.75 -9.38
N VAL A 269 3.02 -2.33 -9.31
CA VAL A 269 2.54 -1.34 -8.33
C VAL A 269 2.57 -1.89 -6.90
N ILE A 270 2.57 -3.22 -6.74
CA ILE A 270 2.69 -3.87 -5.44
C ILE A 270 4.17 -3.98 -5.08
N HIS A 271 4.67 -3.04 -4.26
CA HIS A 271 6.10 -2.97 -3.93
C HIS A 271 6.51 -3.81 -2.71
N SER A 272 5.56 -4.27 -1.89
CA SER A 272 5.87 -5.05 -0.69
C SER A 272 6.18 -6.50 -1.03
N PRO A 273 7.42 -7.01 -0.83
CA PRO A 273 7.77 -8.41 -1.06
C PRO A 273 6.88 -9.38 -0.29
N LYS A 274 6.44 -8.99 0.89
CA LYS A 274 5.51 -9.76 1.74
C LYS A 274 4.17 -9.97 1.05
N TYR A 275 3.58 -8.90 0.48
CA TYR A 275 2.30 -9.01 -0.19
C TYR A 275 2.43 -9.73 -1.53
N ILE A 276 3.52 -9.50 -2.27
CA ILE A 276 3.83 -10.24 -3.50
C ILE A 276 3.86 -11.74 -3.21
N SER A 277 4.73 -12.17 -2.27
CA SER A 277 4.85 -13.59 -1.90
C SER A 277 3.56 -14.18 -1.36
N LEU A 278 2.79 -13.43 -0.57
CA LEU A 278 1.49 -13.92 -0.07
C LEU A 278 0.51 -14.17 -1.22
N ILE A 279 0.41 -13.23 -2.16
CA ILE A 279 -0.51 -13.34 -3.30
C ILE A 279 -0.06 -14.46 -4.24
N GLU A 280 1.24 -14.59 -4.54
CA GLU A 280 1.78 -15.68 -5.35
C GLU A 280 1.42 -17.04 -4.77
N ASP A 281 1.61 -17.24 -3.45
CA ASP A 281 1.24 -18.48 -2.79
C ASP A 281 -0.28 -18.74 -2.82
N MET A 282 -1.11 -17.68 -2.63
CA MET A 282 -2.57 -17.80 -2.73
C MET A 282 -3.04 -18.16 -4.14
N LEU A 283 -2.31 -17.76 -5.17
CA LEU A 283 -2.61 -18.00 -6.58
C LEU A 283 -1.92 -19.24 -7.17
N SER A 284 -1.34 -20.10 -6.33
CA SER A 284 -0.72 -21.35 -6.77
C SER A 284 -1.70 -22.22 -7.54
N LEU A 285 -1.22 -22.90 -8.57
CA LEU A 285 -2.04 -23.81 -9.41
C LEU A 285 -2.58 -24.98 -8.57
N ASP A 286 -1.69 -25.63 -7.80
CA ASP A 286 -2.09 -26.70 -6.87
C ASP A 286 -2.74 -26.10 -5.62
N PRO A 287 -4.00 -26.45 -5.29
CA PRO A 287 -4.64 -25.96 -4.07
C PRO A 287 -3.89 -26.35 -2.79
N ASN A 288 -3.12 -27.44 -2.78
CA ASN A 288 -2.36 -27.86 -1.60
C ASN A 288 -1.21 -26.89 -1.26
N ASP A 289 -0.65 -26.22 -2.25
CA ASP A 289 0.42 -25.24 -2.07
C ASP A 289 -0.10 -23.90 -1.53
N ARG A 290 -1.40 -23.65 -1.59
CA ARG A 290 -2.00 -22.42 -1.09
C ARG A 290 -2.06 -22.41 0.43
N PRO A 291 -1.84 -21.26 1.08
CA PRO A 291 -2.02 -21.12 2.53
C PRO A 291 -3.50 -21.36 2.92
N SER A 292 -3.76 -21.73 4.16
CA SER A 292 -5.11 -21.68 4.71
C SER A 292 -5.53 -20.24 5.04
N ALA A 293 -6.83 -19.97 5.26
CA ALA A 293 -7.31 -18.66 5.66
C ALA A 293 -6.67 -18.19 6.99
N SER A 294 -6.43 -19.12 7.92
CA SER A 294 -5.70 -18.82 9.17
C SER A 294 -4.26 -18.42 8.93
N GLU A 295 -3.57 -19.07 8.00
CA GLU A 295 -2.20 -18.75 7.63
C GLU A 295 -2.12 -17.39 6.89
N VAL A 296 -3.05 -17.13 5.97
CA VAL A 296 -3.19 -15.80 5.33
C VAL A 296 -3.33 -14.71 6.39
N LEU A 297 -4.26 -14.91 7.34
CA LEU A 297 -4.49 -13.95 8.43
C LEU A 297 -3.26 -13.77 9.32
N ARG A 298 -2.55 -14.86 9.65
CA ARG A 298 -1.31 -14.82 10.42
C ARG A 298 -0.25 -14.00 9.68
N ARG A 299 0.00 -14.28 8.40
CA ARG A 299 0.98 -13.55 7.56
C ARG A 299 0.63 -12.07 7.42
N LEU A 300 -0.66 -11.72 7.31
CA LEU A 300 -1.10 -10.32 7.28
C LEU A 300 -0.90 -9.58 8.61
N ARG A 301 -0.99 -10.30 9.74
CA ARG A 301 -0.79 -9.73 11.08
C ARG A 301 0.67 -9.56 11.45
N GLU A 302 1.54 -10.36 10.87
CA GLU A 302 2.97 -10.20 11.08
C GLU A 302 3.40 -8.77 10.72
N ALA A 303 4.28 -8.22 11.53
CA ALA A 303 4.88 -6.94 11.20
C ALA A 303 5.63 -7.11 9.87
N ASP A 304 5.48 -6.15 8.98
CA ASP A 304 6.30 -6.14 7.77
C ASP A 304 7.75 -6.03 8.22
N SER A 305 8.53 -7.09 7.95
CA SER A 305 9.97 -7.08 8.19
C SER A 305 10.66 -6.18 7.16
N VAL A 306 10.28 -4.91 7.13
CA VAL A 306 10.84 -3.91 6.23
C VAL A 306 11.89 -3.13 7.00
N ILE A 307 13.16 -3.37 6.69
CA ILE A 307 14.25 -2.51 7.10
C ILE A 307 14.53 -1.56 5.93
N GLU A 308 13.95 -0.37 6.01
CA GLU A 308 14.18 0.68 5.02
C GLU A 308 15.59 1.24 5.15
N GLU A 309 16.16 1.67 4.02
CA GLU A 309 17.38 2.45 4.04
C GLU A 309 17.13 3.78 4.77
N PRO A 310 18.08 4.24 5.59
CA PRO A 310 17.88 5.47 6.36
C PRO A 310 17.73 6.69 5.46
N TRP A 311 17.36 7.82 6.05
CA TRP A 311 17.37 9.09 5.37
C TRP A 311 18.79 9.41 4.88
N PRO A 312 19.03 9.67 3.57
CA PRO A 312 20.38 9.90 3.03
C PRO A 312 21.14 11.00 3.78
N GLU A 313 20.46 12.07 4.14
CA GLU A 313 21.04 13.21 4.88
C GLU A 313 21.41 12.90 6.33
N HIS A 314 20.97 11.77 6.87
CA HIS A 314 21.41 11.33 8.19
C HIS A 314 22.82 10.72 8.20
N GLY A 315 23.36 10.33 7.03
CA GLY A 315 24.72 9.81 6.90
C GLY A 315 24.98 8.56 7.73
N ILE A 316 23.99 7.67 7.84
CA ILE A 316 24.08 6.42 8.59
C ILE A 316 23.76 5.22 7.68
N VAL A 317 24.35 4.07 7.98
CA VAL A 317 24.07 2.78 7.33
C VAL A 317 23.50 1.84 8.37
N ILE A 318 22.38 1.24 8.06
CA ILE A 318 21.74 0.26 8.94
C ILE A 318 22.40 -1.10 8.81
N ASP A 319 22.78 -1.68 9.96
CA ASP A 319 23.21 -3.05 10.05
C ASP A 319 21.98 -3.97 10.21
N LYS A 320 21.53 -4.52 9.08
CA LYS A 320 20.29 -5.32 9.00
C LYS A 320 20.38 -6.60 9.86
N GLU A 321 21.54 -7.23 9.89
CA GLU A 321 21.74 -8.45 10.67
C GLU A 321 21.75 -8.16 12.18
N LYS A 322 22.39 -7.08 12.57
CA LYS A 322 22.39 -6.61 13.95
C LYS A 322 21.00 -6.21 14.42
N LEU A 323 20.23 -5.50 13.60
CA LEU A 323 18.84 -5.16 13.93
C LEU A 323 18.00 -6.42 14.16
N LYS A 324 18.13 -7.43 13.28
CA LYS A 324 17.43 -8.71 13.43
C LYS A 324 17.84 -9.43 14.73
N ALA A 325 19.15 -9.46 15.06
CA ALA A 325 19.66 -10.04 16.29
C ALA A 325 19.10 -9.34 17.54
N LEU A 326 18.88 -8.03 17.48
CA LEU A 326 18.26 -7.23 18.55
C LEU A 326 16.72 -7.33 18.58
N GLY A 327 16.14 -8.22 17.76
CA GLY A 327 14.70 -8.44 17.72
C GLY A 327 13.90 -7.38 16.97
N VAL A 328 14.55 -6.51 16.20
CA VAL A 328 13.87 -5.56 15.33
C VAL A 328 13.28 -6.31 14.13
N VAL A 329 11.98 -6.17 13.92
CA VAL A 329 11.26 -6.76 12.79
C VAL A 329 10.95 -5.74 11.71
N SER A 330 10.88 -4.45 12.06
CA SER A 330 10.66 -3.39 11.08
C SER A 330 11.35 -2.10 11.51
N PHE A 331 11.97 -1.43 10.55
CA PHE A 331 12.62 -0.13 10.70
C PHE A 331 12.19 0.75 9.52
N ARG A 332 11.38 1.78 9.79
CA ARG A 332 10.75 2.61 8.74
C ARG A 332 11.04 4.08 8.93
N LYS A 333 11.18 4.80 7.82
CA LYS A 333 11.24 6.26 7.80
C LYS A 333 9.86 6.85 8.08
N ILE A 334 9.81 7.84 8.96
CA ILE A 334 8.60 8.62 9.24
C ILE A 334 8.96 10.12 9.30
N CYS A 335 7.99 10.96 8.99
CA CYS A 335 8.10 12.40 9.19
C CYS A 335 7.04 12.81 10.22
N GLU A 336 7.48 13.31 11.37
CA GLU A 336 6.59 13.74 12.46
C GLU A 336 6.96 15.18 12.84
N SER A 337 5.99 16.09 12.82
CA SER A 337 6.19 17.51 13.11
C SER A 337 7.33 18.13 12.28
N LYS A 338 7.41 17.80 10.98
CA LYS A 338 8.47 18.19 10.04
C LYS A 338 9.88 17.67 10.39
N GLN A 339 10.01 16.79 11.36
CA GLN A 339 11.25 16.12 11.72
C GLN A 339 11.31 14.70 11.12
N LYS A 340 12.44 14.36 10.52
CA LYS A 340 12.73 13.04 9.97
C LYS A 340 13.15 12.10 11.09
N LYS A 341 12.39 11.04 11.31
CA LYS A 341 12.57 10.06 12.38
C LYS A 341 12.44 8.65 11.82
N TYR A 342 12.57 7.67 12.69
CA TYR A 342 12.43 6.25 12.38
C TYR A 342 11.43 5.60 13.33
N LYS A 343 10.51 4.82 12.79
CA LYS A 343 9.62 3.96 13.59
C LYS A 343 10.15 2.54 13.55
N VAL A 344 10.47 2.01 14.72
CA VAL A 344 11.07 0.69 14.91
C VAL A 344 10.06 -0.21 15.60
N PHE A 345 9.87 -1.42 15.07
CA PHE A 345 9.00 -2.44 15.66
C PHE A 345 9.83 -3.65 16.09
N PHE A 346 9.48 -4.22 17.21
CA PHE A 346 10.19 -5.35 17.82
C PHE A 346 9.36 -6.64 17.78
N LYS A 347 10.00 -7.80 17.94
CA LYS A 347 9.35 -9.12 17.98
C LYS A 347 8.30 -9.25 19.08
N ASP A 348 8.47 -8.57 20.20
CA ASP A 348 7.55 -8.51 21.34
C ASP A 348 6.31 -7.63 21.07
N LYS A 349 6.15 -7.15 19.83
CA LYS A 349 5.08 -6.24 19.37
C LYS A 349 5.18 -4.81 19.90
N SER A 350 6.21 -4.46 20.66
CA SER A 350 6.49 -3.07 21.05
C SER A 350 6.97 -2.26 19.84
N SER A 351 6.88 -0.94 19.93
CA SER A 351 7.43 -0.02 18.93
C SER A 351 8.03 1.22 19.58
N ALA A 352 9.00 1.82 18.91
CA ALA A 352 9.62 3.07 19.34
C ALA A 352 9.74 4.04 18.14
N ILE A 353 9.62 5.34 18.41
CA ILE A 353 9.94 6.40 17.46
C ILE A 353 11.29 6.97 17.88
N LEU A 354 12.26 6.89 16.99
CA LEU A 354 13.65 7.23 17.24
C LEU A 354 14.08 8.37 16.31
N ASN A 355 14.84 9.33 16.84
CA ASN A 355 15.58 10.27 16.02
C ASN A 355 16.92 9.66 15.56
N LYS A 356 17.74 10.41 14.78
CA LYS A 356 19.05 9.95 14.34
C LYS A 356 19.97 9.56 15.50
N ASP A 357 20.02 10.38 16.53
CA ASP A 357 20.94 10.21 17.66
C ASP A 357 20.54 8.97 18.50
N ASP A 358 19.23 8.71 18.63
CA ASP A 358 18.72 7.49 19.27
C ASP A 358 19.13 6.23 18.49
N VAL A 359 19.09 6.27 17.16
CA VAL A 359 19.50 5.15 16.29
C VAL A 359 20.99 4.87 16.44
N ILE A 360 21.81 5.92 16.52
CA ILE A 360 23.25 5.82 16.72
C ILE A 360 23.56 5.29 18.14
N SER A 361 22.97 5.88 19.17
CA SER A 361 23.22 5.51 20.58
C SER A 361 22.82 4.07 20.90
N ARG A 362 21.79 3.55 20.22
CA ARG A 362 21.36 2.14 20.34
C ARG A 362 22.18 1.19 19.47
N HIS A 363 23.18 1.68 18.77
CA HIS A 363 24.03 0.90 17.87
C HIS A 363 23.26 0.16 16.77
N TYR A 364 22.14 0.75 16.28
CA TYR A 364 21.36 0.20 15.17
C TYR A 364 21.98 0.48 13.80
N CYS A 365 22.97 1.35 13.76
CA CYS A 365 23.65 1.77 12.54
C CYS A 365 25.14 2.04 12.79
N SER A 366 25.87 2.13 11.69
CA SER A 366 27.20 2.78 11.63
C SER A 366 27.05 4.12 10.88
N MET A 367 27.94 5.06 11.19
CA MET A 367 28.00 6.32 10.44
C MET A 367 28.74 6.09 9.12
N ILE A 368 28.24 6.69 8.04
CA ILE A 368 29.00 6.74 6.78
C ILE A 368 30.06 7.80 6.97
N ALA A 369 31.33 7.43 6.83
CA ALA A 369 32.40 8.41 6.76
C ALA A 369 32.17 9.29 5.50
N PRO A 370 32.15 10.61 5.65
CA PRO A 370 31.99 11.49 4.51
C PRO A 370 33.15 11.37 3.53
N ILE A 371 32.91 11.63 2.25
CA ILE A 371 33.99 11.65 1.24
C ILE A 371 34.76 12.95 1.36
N GLY A 372 35.98 12.87 1.88
CA GLY A 372 36.85 14.02 2.06
C GLY A 372 36.56 14.83 3.34
N PHE A 373 37.15 16.01 3.44
CA PHE A 373 37.00 16.87 4.59
C PHE A 373 36.09 18.05 4.24
N CYS A 374 35.18 18.37 5.16
CA CYS A 374 34.36 19.57 5.04
C CYS A 374 35.20 20.83 5.26
N GLU A 375 34.73 21.95 4.72
CA GLU A 375 35.26 23.26 5.11
C GLU A 375 34.86 23.59 6.56
N PRO A 376 35.71 24.32 7.33
CA PRO A 376 35.30 24.84 8.62
C PRO A 376 34.03 25.69 8.56
N ARG A 377 33.35 25.88 9.68
CA ARG A 377 32.21 26.81 9.77
C ARG A 377 32.74 28.24 9.61
N SER A 378 32.04 29.09 8.90
CA SER A 378 32.46 30.51 8.71
C SER A 378 32.59 31.25 10.04
N GLU A 379 31.70 30.98 10.98
CA GLU A 379 31.70 31.58 12.31
C GLU A 379 32.87 31.11 13.20
N ASP A 380 33.56 30.04 12.84
CA ASP A 380 34.73 29.56 13.63
C ASP A 380 36.01 30.28 13.27
N HIS A 381 36.09 30.98 12.15
CA HIS A 381 37.28 31.71 11.66
C HIS A 381 38.57 30.89 11.71
N ILE A 382 38.50 29.63 11.29
CA ILE A 382 39.64 28.71 11.24
C ILE A 382 39.81 28.11 9.84
N VAL A 383 41.04 27.63 9.58
CA VAL A 383 41.38 26.84 8.39
C VAL A 383 42.02 25.54 8.88
N PHE A 384 41.56 24.40 8.33
CA PHE A 384 42.14 23.10 8.68
C PHE A 384 43.53 22.91 8.10
N ASP A 385 44.41 22.35 8.89
CA ASP A 385 45.68 21.79 8.45
C ASP A 385 45.47 20.34 8.02
N LEU A 386 45.03 20.16 6.77
CA LEU A 386 44.65 18.85 6.25
C LEU A 386 45.82 17.89 6.17
N GLU A 387 47.07 18.34 5.96
CA GLU A 387 48.23 17.47 5.96
C GLU A 387 48.44 16.85 7.34
N LYS A 388 48.36 17.71 8.36
CA LYS A 388 48.51 17.25 9.74
C LYS A 388 47.37 16.38 10.21
N ILE A 389 46.13 16.65 9.81
CA ILE A 389 44.96 15.83 10.10
C ILE A 389 45.14 14.43 9.46
N LYS A 390 45.51 14.42 8.17
CA LYS A 390 45.75 13.15 7.44
C LYS A 390 46.92 12.34 8.02
N SER A 391 48.01 12.99 8.46
CA SER A 391 49.15 12.34 9.08
C SER A 391 48.78 11.59 10.38
N ARG A 392 47.67 11.92 11.01
CA ARG A 392 47.11 11.28 12.19
C ARG A 392 46.14 10.14 11.88
N GLY A 393 46.03 9.77 10.61
CA GLY A 393 45.20 8.65 10.14
C GLY A 393 43.72 9.00 9.88
N PHE A 394 43.38 10.29 9.85
CA PHE A 394 42.03 10.71 9.44
C PHE A 394 41.96 10.85 7.92
N VAL A 395 40.86 10.32 7.33
CA VAL A 395 40.67 10.28 5.89
C VAL A 395 39.54 11.20 5.42
N SER A 396 38.66 11.61 6.34
CA SER A 396 37.55 12.50 6.05
C SER A 396 37.04 13.21 7.31
N GLY A 397 36.14 14.21 7.12
CA GLY A 397 35.56 14.94 8.23
C GLY A 397 34.31 15.73 7.86
N GLU A 398 33.45 15.94 8.83
CA GLU A 398 32.19 16.67 8.67
C GLU A 398 31.94 17.67 9.81
N ARG A 399 31.03 18.63 9.57
CA ARG A 399 30.50 19.51 10.61
C ARG A 399 29.40 18.79 11.37
N ILE A 400 29.48 18.75 12.69
CA ILE A 400 28.49 18.04 13.53
C ILE A 400 28.08 18.91 14.73
N ILE A 401 26.88 18.63 15.25
CA ILE A 401 26.44 19.11 16.57
C ILE A 401 26.21 17.84 17.41
N LEU A 402 27.01 17.68 18.47
CA LEU A 402 26.92 16.54 19.36
C LEU A 402 26.46 17.02 20.74
N ALA A 403 25.32 16.53 21.22
CA ALA A 403 24.73 16.96 22.50
C ALA A 403 24.63 18.50 22.64
N GLY A 404 24.21 19.19 21.57
CA GLY A 404 24.08 20.65 21.54
C GLY A 404 25.37 21.41 21.32
N VAL A 405 26.53 20.75 21.28
CA VAL A 405 27.83 21.37 21.08
C VAL A 405 28.24 21.31 19.61
N LYS A 406 28.48 22.44 19.01
CA LYS A 406 29.02 22.57 17.63
C LYS A 406 30.47 22.08 17.60
N GLY A 407 30.83 21.31 16.56
CA GLY A 407 32.19 20.83 16.35
C GLY A 407 32.37 20.13 15.02
N TYR A 408 33.40 19.33 14.93
CA TYR A 408 33.79 18.57 13.75
C TYR A 408 34.08 17.13 14.12
N SER A 409 33.62 16.20 13.33
CA SER A 409 33.93 14.79 13.48
C SER A 409 34.89 14.38 12.38
N PHE A 410 36.07 13.91 12.71
CA PHE A 410 37.03 13.35 11.77
C PHE A 410 37.01 11.82 11.83
N TYR A 411 37.08 11.18 10.69
CA TYR A 411 36.93 9.73 10.52
C TYR A 411 38.25 9.10 10.09
N ARG A 412 38.56 7.94 10.67
CA ARG A 412 39.64 7.06 10.22
C ARG A 412 39.19 6.18 9.06
N ALA A 413 40.10 5.42 8.45
CA ALA A 413 39.81 4.52 7.35
C ALA A 413 38.78 3.42 7.71
N ASP A 414 38.70 3.04 8.96
CA ASP A 414 37.71 2.10 9.52
C ASP A 414 36.36 2.74 9.87
N SER A 415 36.15 3.99 9.44
CA SER A 415 34.97 4.82 9.73
C SER A 415 34.77 5.17 11.21
N THR A 416 35.77 4.97 12.08
CA THR A 416 35.67 5.41 13.48
C THR A 416 35.75 6.93 13.57
N PRO A 417 34.74 7.60 14.17
CA PRO A 417 34.73 9.05 14.32
C PRO A 417 35.46 9.50 15.57
N THR A 418 36.08 10.67 15.49
CA THR A 418 36.60 11.40 16.65
C THR A 418 36.06 12.83 16.59
N PHE A 419 35.33 13.22 17.64
CA PHE A 419 34.74 14.56 17.72
C PHE A 419 35.74 15.58 18.28
N PHE A 420 35.81 16.74 17.64
CA PHE A 420 36.66 17.87 18.03
C PHE A 420 35.85 19.15 18.13
N LYS A 421 35.99 19.87 19.21
CA LYS A 421 35.58 21.28 19.29
C LYS A 421 36.61 22.17 18.60
N LYS A 422 36.21 23.40 18.21
CA LYS A 422 37.13 24.41 17.63
C LYS A 422 38.41 24.56 18.43
N ASP A 423 38.28 24.80 19.75
CA ASP A 423 39.44 25.02 20.63
C ASP A 423 40.40 23.84 20.69
N THR A 424 39.82 22.62 20.65
CA THR A 424 40.62 21.38 20.60
C THR A 424 41.39 21.27 19.29
N LEU A 425 40.80 21.64 18.16
CA LEU A 425 41.48 21.66 16.86
C LEU A 425 42.63 22.65 16.82
N LEU A 426 42.44 23.85 17.41
CA LEU A 426 43.48 24.83 17.53
C LEU A 426 44.62 24.38 18.47
N ALA A 427 44.29 23.83 19.66
CA ALA A 427 45.24 23.31 20.61
C ALA A 427 46.11 22.16 20.05
N MET A 428 45.46 21.26 19.26
CA MET A 428 46.15 20.15 18.58
C MET A 428 46.86 20.58 17.29
N LYS A 429 46.74 21.83 16.93
CA LYS A 429 47.25 22.42 15.67
C LYS A 429 46.71 21.70 14.42
N TYR A 430 45.47 21.20 14.49
CA TYR A 430 44.72 20.66 13.34
C TYR A 430 44.01 21.76 12.56
N ALA A 431 43.94 22.95 13.13
CA ALA A 431 43.47 24.14 12.49
C ALA A 431 44.32 25.33 12.91
N LYS A 432 44.32 26.39 12.09
CA LYS A 432 44.89 27.69 12.38
C LYS A 432 43.78 28.75 12.31
N THR A 433 43.89 29.81 13.09
CA THR A 433 42.98 30.96 12.96
C THR A 433 43.11 31.54 11.55
N LYS A 434 41.99 31.77 10.91
CA LYS A 434 41.96 32.42 9.61
C LYS A 434 42.36 33.87 9.83
N GLU A 435 43.44 34.33 9.21
CA GLU A 435 43.77 35.76 9.19
C GLU A 435 42.59 36.48 8.52
N GLU A 436 42.11 37.58 9.14
CA GLU A 436 41.05 38.39 8.51
C GLU A 436 41.53 38.81 7.13
N PRO A 437 40.76 38.68 6.10
CA PRO A 437 41.15 39.12 4.79
C PRO A 437 41.42 40.63 4.89
N THR A 438 42.57 41.06 4.43
CA THR A 438 42.88 42.46 4.21
C THR A 438 41.68 43.07 3.50
N VAL A 439 41.11 44.13 4.08
CA VAL A 439 39.94 44.79 3.49
C VAL A 439 40.39 45.37 2.15
N PHE A 440 40.11 44.65 1.09
CA PHE A 440 40.37 45.17 -0.25
C PHE A 440 39.43 46.37 -0.49
N GLU A 441 40.00 47.51 -0.84
CA GLU A 441 39.19 48.61 -1.33
C GLU A 441 38.47 48.18 -2.60
N VAL A 442 37.13 48.13 -2.53
CA VAL A 442 36.33 47.77 -3.70
C VAL A 442 36.25 48.97 -4.63
N SER A 443 36.86 48.85 -5.79
CA SER A 443 36.77 49.87 -6.82
C SER A 443 35.45 49.74 -7.59
N ILE A 444 34.56 50.71 -7.45
CA ILE A 444 33.26 50.72 -8.11
C ILE A 444 33.12 51.92 -9.03
N VAL A 445 32.73 51.67 -10.28
CA VAL A 445 32.36 52.72 -11.22
C VAL A 445 30.94 53.21 -10.91
N GLU A 446 30.67 54.48 -11.15
CA GLU A 446 29.30 55.00 -11.08
C GLU A 446 28.38 54.23 -12.05
N PRO A 447 27.15 53.85 -11.62
CA PRO A 447 26.22 53.16 -12.52
C PRO A 447 25.92 53.97 -13.80
N TRP A 448 25.36 53.27 -14.80
CA TRP A 448 24.77 53.94 -15.94
C TRP A 448 23.63 54.85 -15.47
N PRO A 449 23.56 56.14 -15.82
CA PRO A 449 22.49 57.04 -15.35
C PRO A 449 21.10 56.52 -15.65
N GLU A 450 20.93 55.95 -16.83
CA GLU A 450 19.65 55.37 -17.30
C GLU A 450 19.18 54.13 -16.52
N HIS A 451 20.06 53.49 -15.76
CA HIS A 451 19.68 52.33 -14.94
C HIS A 451 19.05 52.72 -13.60
N GLY A 452 19.21 53.96 -13.13
CA GLY A 452 18.59 54.45 -11.90
C GLY A 452 18.91 53.62 -10.66
N ILE A 453 20.13 53.13 -10.51
CA ILE A 453 20.55 52.28 -9.39
C ILE A 453 21.72 52.89 -8.63
N LYS A 454 21.88 52.45 -7.35
CA LYS A 454 23.05 52.70 -6.54
C LYS A 454 23.58 51.37 -6.03
N PHE A 455 24.86 51.11 -6.18
CA PHE A 455 25.50 49.88 -5.72
C PHE A 455 25.54 49.78 -4.20
N ASP A 456 25.32 48.55 -3.71
CA ASP A 456 25.46 48.20 -2.30
C ASP A 456 26.86 47.61 -2.07
N LEU A 457 27.73 48.42 -1.48
CA LEU A 457 29.13 48.09 -1.25
C LEU A 457 29.32 46.89 -0.34
N ASP A 458 28.49 46.77 0.68
CA ASP A 458 28.59 45.66 1.65
C ASP A 458 28.19 44.34 1.02
N SER A 459 27.09 44.30 0.29
CA SER A 459 26.66 43.10 -0.47
C SER A 459 27.66 42.69 -1.57
N ILE A 460 28.33 43.68 -2.22
CA ILE A 460 29.35 43.40 -3.22
C ILE A 460 30.60 42.77 -2.56
N ARG A 461 31.03 43.29 -1.40
CA ARG A 461 32.14 42.74 -0.61
C ARG A 461 31.84 41.35 -0.08
N GLU A 462 30.65 41.17 0.50
CA GLU A 462 30.22 39.84 1.03
C GLU A 462 30.27 38.75 -0.02
N LYS A 463 29.99 39.09 -1.29
CA LYS A 463 30.09 38.14 -2.41
C LYS A 463 31.49 38.01 -3.01
N GLY A 464 32.48 38.65 -2.41
CA GLY A 464 33.90 38.53 -2.77
C GLY A 464 34.30 39.29 -4.03
N TYR A 465 33.52 40.28 -4.45
CA TYR A 465 33.89 41.13 -5.56
C TYR A 465 34.78 42.30 -5.09
N VAL A 466 35.83 42.55 -5.84
CA VAL A 466 36.82 43.63 -5.56
C VAL A 466 36.73 44.79 -6.57
N LYS A 467 36.05 44.60 -7.69
CA LYS A 467 35.88 45.60 -8.72
C LYS A 467 34.55 45.44 -9.44
N VAL A 468 33.93 46.60 -9.76
CA VAL A 468 32.73 46.64 -10.62
C VAL A 468 32.98 47.65 -11.73
N GLU A 469 32.83 47.25 -12.96
CA GLU A 469 33.04 48.09 -14.17
C GLU A 469 31.77 48.11 -15.02
N LYS A 470 31.58 49.21 -15.77
CA LYS A 470 30.59 49.27 -16.83
C LYS A 470 31.01 48.32 -17.97
N ALA A 471 30.09 47.50 -18.44
CA ALA A 471 30.35 46.58 -19.52
C ALA A 471 29.15 46.51 -20.47
N THR A 472 29.42 46.16 -21.72
CA THR A 472 28.39 45.89 -22.71
C THR A 472 28.56 44.49 -23.30
N MET A 473 27.47 43.78 -23.48
CA MET A 473 27.47 42.49 -24.15
C MET A 473 26.49 42.54 -25.32
N GLY A 474 27.02 42.72 -26.54
CA GLY A 474 26.25 43.13 -27.70
C GLY A 474 25.67 44.52 -27.47
N GLU A 475 24.39 44.73 -27.70
CA GLU A 475 23.68 45.98 -27.47
C GLU A 475 23.25 46.20 -26.00
N THR A 476 23.44 45.18 -25.13
CA THR A 476 22.97 45.26 -23.74
C THR A 476 23.99 45.86 -22.82
N LYS A 477 23.66 46.99 -22.17
CA LYS A 477 24.44 47.59 -21.11
C LYS A 477 24.26 46.85 -19.79
N GLY A 478 25.34 46.65 -19.04
CA GLY A 478 25.35 45.97 -17.74
C GLY A 478 26.62 46.27 -16.97
N TYR A 479 27.01 45.38 -16.07
CA TYR A 479 28.18 45.57 -15.22
C TYR A 479 28.98 44.27 -15.13
N SER A 480 30.31 44.39 -15.17
CA SER A 480 31.23 43.27 -14.91
C SER A 480 31.67 43.33 -13.45
N PHE A 481 31.33 42.30 -12.71
CA PHE A 481 31.75 42.11 -11.32
C PHE A 481 32.97 41.21 -11.30
N ILE A 482 34.07 41.67 -10.74
CA ILE A 482 35.40 41.04 -10.79
C ILE A 482 35.80 40.65 -9.37
N LYS A 483 36.23 39.41 -9.18
CA LYS A 483 36.79 38.90 -7.93
C LYS A 483 38.29 39.09 -7.84
N ALA A 484 38.85 38.90 -6.63
CA ALA A 484 40.29 39.04 -6.36
C ALA A 484 41.17 38.05 -7.17
N ASP A 485 40.63 36.94 -7.58
CA ASP A 485 41.28 35.93 -8.44
C ASP A 485 41.26 36.28 -9.93
N GLY A 486 40.70 37.43 -10.30
CA GLY A 486 40.55 37.89 -11.67
C GLY A 486 39.34 37.34 -12.41
N THR A 487 38.57 36.43 -11.80
CA THR A 487 37.33 35.94 -12.42
C THR A 487 36.30 37.06 -12.50
N SER A 488 35.65 37.20 -13.66
CA SER A 488 34.65 38.23 -13.89
C SER A 488 33.31 37.65 -14.33
N ARG A 489 32.23 38.33 -13.96
CA ARG A 489 30.87 37.96 -14.34
C ARG A 489 30.11 39.19 -14.82
N PHE A 490 29.63 39.16 -16.04
CA PHE A 490 28.72 40.19 -16.56
C PHE A 490 27.30 39.99 -16.03
N LEU A 491 26.71 41.06 -15.47
CA LEU A 491 25.33 41.05 -14.97
C LEU A 491 24.57 42.24 -15.57
N ARG A 492 23.33 41.96 -16.05
CA ARG A 492 22.39 43.02 -16.43
C ARG A 492 21.79 43.68 -15.20
N VAL A 493 21.24 44.87 -15.36
CA VAL A 493 20.71 45.66 -14.22
C VAL A 493 19.65 44.90 -13.43
N GLU A 494 18.75 44.13 -14.08
CA GLU A 494 17.71 43.36 -13.42
C GLU A 494 18.33 42.31 -12.49
N ILE A 495 19.41 41.66 -12.93
CA ILE A 495 20.10 40.62 -12.15
C ILE A 495 20.89 41.26 -11.00
N VAL A 496 21.47 42.44 -11.20
CA VAL A 496 22.16 43.20 -10.15
C VAL A 496 21.20 43.56 -9.02
N LEU A 497 19.98 44.01 -9.35
CA LEU A 497 18.91 44.28 -8.39
C LEU A 497 18.41 43.01 -7.71
N LEU A 498 18.12 41.95 -8.49
CA LEU A 498 17.67 40.68 -7.96
C LEU A 498 18.65 40.07 -6.96
N GLN A 499 19.95 40.20 -7.22
CA GLN A 499 21.01 39.72 -6.34
C GLN A 499 21.33 40.67 -5.18
N LYS A 500 20.58 41.77 -5.03
CA LYS A 500 20.78 42.79 -4.02
C LYS A 500 22.19 43.44 -4.04
N LEU A 501 22.85 43.49 -5.21
CA LEU A 501 24.12 44.14 -5.40
C LEU A 501 23.98 45.67 -5.61
N ALA A 502 22.75 46.09 -5.81
CA ALA A 502 22.35 47.49 -5.91
C ALA A 502 20.87 47.64 -5.50
N HIS A 503 20.44 48.85 -5.24
CA HIS A 503 19.06 49.25 -5.04
C HIS A 503 18.65 50.35 -6.01
N ALA A 504 17.37 50.40 -6.38
CA ALA A 504 16.84 51.43 -7.23
C ALA A 504 16.87 52.79 -6.50
N VAL A 505 17.31 53.81 -7.20
CA VAL A 505 17.27 55.20 -6.71
C VAL A 505 15.99 55.82 -7.29
N LYS A 506 15.13 56.33 -6.41
CA LYS A 506 13.90 57.04 -6.81
C LYS A 506 14.24 58.44 -7.32
#